data_d73284b10af42e28662b0315a98fd6fa
#
_entry.id   d73284b10af42e28662b0315a98fd6fa
#
_cell.length_a   1.000
_cell.length_b   1.000
_cell.length_c   1.000
_cell.angle_alpha   90.00
_cell.angle_beta   90.00
_cell.angle_gamma   90.00
#
_symmetry.space_group_name_H-M   'P 1'
#
loop_
_entity.id
_entity.type
_entity.pdbx_description
1 polymer ?
#
loop_
_entity_poly.entity_id
_entity_poly.type
_entity_poly.pdbx_seq_one_letter_code
_entity_poly.pdbx_strand_id
1 'polypeptide(L)'
;MTEQEANRMEERPLRRFLEGVASRHPDPDRIVFVCIGTDRSTGDAFGPLVGSRLKQWGFPHVIGTLEQPCDAYAVEGSLEETFRLQSEGRTVIAVDACLGKPQSVGSCAASEGPLQPGAATGRKLPPVGDYSIAGIVNEYGVKSKSYWKLQTTSLHLVMRMADETADEIAAAWKMEKRRPQTNKEECCI
;
A
#
# COMPACT_ATOMS: atom_id res chain seq x y z
N MET A 1 -19.50 -21.31 9.23
CA MET A 1 -18.50 -21.12 8.17
C MET A 1 -18.79 -22.15 7.12
N THR A 2 -19.27 -21.72 5.96
CA THR A 2 -19.64 -22.63 4.85
C THR A 2 -18.37 -23.07 4.10
N GLU A 3 -18.41 -24.24 3.45
CA GLU A 3 -17.30 -24.72 2.59
C GLU A 3 -16.89 -23.69 1.52
N GLN A 4 -17.83 -22.86 1.06
CA GLN A 4 -17.57 -21.77 0.12
C GLN A 4 -16.81 -20.60 0.77
N GLU A 5 -17.01 -20.31 2.05
CA GLU A 5 -16.24 -19.32 2.81
C GLU A 5 -14.82 -19.82 3.12
N ALA A 6 -14.68 -21.10 3.43
CA ALA A 6 -13.39 -21.75 3.61
C ALA A 6 -12.58 -21.77 2.29
N ASN A 7 -13.21 -22.10 1.17
CA ASN A 7 -12.59 -22.12 -0.15
C ASN A 7 -12.21 -20.71 -0.64
N ARG A 8 -13.02 -19.68 -0.30
CA ARG A 8 -12.67 -18.26 -0.54
C ARG A 8 -11.50 -17.76 0.31
N MET A 9 -11.28 -18.34 1.51
CA MET A 9 -10.12 -18.05 2.34
C MET A 9 -8.84 -18.72 1.83
N GLU A 10 -8.93 -19.88 1.16
CA GLU A 10 -7.79 -20.56 0.52
C GLU A 10 -7.26 -19.84 -0.73
N GLU A 11 -8.06 -18.99 -1.38
CA GLU A 11 -7.73 -18.30 -2.64
C GLU A 11 -7.38 -16.80 -2.45
N ARG A 12 -6.70 -16.41 -1.37
CA ARG A 12 -6.19 -15.04 -1.22
C ARG A 12 -4.66 -15.03 -1.35
N PRO A 13 -4.13 -14.93 -2.59
CA PRO A 13 -2.68 -14.99 -2.82
C PRO A 13 -1.90 -13.94 -2.03
N LEU A 14 -2.47 -12.72 -1.90
CA LEU A 14 -1.87 -11.63 -1.12
C LEU A 14 -1.74 -12.02 0.36
N ARG A 15 -2.81 -12.56 0.94
CA ARG A 15 -2.81 -12.96 2.35
C ARG A 15 -1.76 -14.03 2.64
N ARG A 16 -1.71 -15.10 1.83
CA ARG A 16 -0.70 -16.17 1.97
C ARG A 16 0.72 -15.62 1.87
N PHE A 17 0.95 -14.72 0.93
CA PHE A 17 2.24 -14.04 0.78
C PHE A 17 2.59 -13.25 2.04
N LEU A 18 1.68 -12.42 2.55
CA LEU A 18 1.87 -11.59 3.74
C LEU A 18 2.08 -12.43 5.01
N GLU A 19 1.36 -13.54 5.18
CA GLU A 19 1.58 -14.48 6.29
C GLU A 19 2.99 -15.09 6.23
N GLY A 20 3.50 -15.41 5.04
CA GLY A 20 4.88 -15.85 4.82
C GLY A 20 5.90 -14.78 5.18
N VAL A 21 5.63 -13.51 4.86
CA VAL A 21 6.49 -12.38 5.26
C VAL A 21 6.43 -12.18 6.77
N ALA A 22 5.24 -12.15 7.37
CA ALA A 22 5.05 -11.97 8.81
C ALA A 22 5.70 -13.10 9.64
N SER A 23 5.73 -14.33 9.13
CA SER A 23 6.43 -15.43 9.81
C SER A 23 7.95 -15.25 9.85
N ARG A 24 8.53 -14.61 8.83
CA ARG A 24 9.97 -14.29 8.76
C ARG A 24 10.33 -13.00 9.51
N HIS A 25 9.39 -12.09 9.60
CA HIS A 25 9.53 -10.75 10.20
C HIS A 25 8.34 -10.48 11.14
N PRO A 26 8.26 -11.17 12.30
CA PRO A 26 7.06 -11.16 13.13
C PRO A 26 6.87 -9.86 13.92
N ASP A 27 7.91 -9.06 14.10
CA ASP A 27 7.87 -7.81 14.86
C ASP A 27 7.39 -6.65 13.98
N PRO A 28 6.16 -6.13 14.19
CA PRO A 28 5.63 -5.01 13.41
C PRO A 28 6.42 -3.71 13.61
N ASP A 29 7.15 -3.56 14.73
CA ASP A 29 8.00 -2.39 14.98
C ASP A 29 9.24 -2.36 14.08
N ARG A 30 9.56 -3.48 13.43
CA ARG A 30 10.65 -3.58 12.47
C ARG A 30 10.20 -3.51 11.02
N ILE A 31 8.89 -3.39 10.77
CA ILE A 31 8.35 -3.26 9.42
C ILE A 31 8.14 -1.79 9.08
N VAL A 32 8.60 -1.39 7.92
CA VAL A 32 8.37 -0.06 7.33
C VAL A 32 7.51 -0.24 6.08
N PHE A 33 6.34 0.39 6.05
CA PHE A 33 5.53 0.47 4.85
C PHE A 33 5.83 1.77 4.12
N VAL A 34 6.18 1.67 2.84
CA VAL A 34 6.38 2.81 1.94
C VAL A 34 5.26 2.79 0.91
N CYS A 35 4.25 3.60 1.16
CA CYS A 35 3.03 3.69 0.38
C CYS A 35 3.14 4.85 -0.62
N ILE A 36 3.50 4.51 -1.86
CA ILE A 36 3.82 5.48 -2.90
C ILE A 36 2.56 5.92 -3.62
N GLY A 37 2.47 7.21 -3.94
CA GLY A 37 1.36 7.77 -4.69
C GLY A 37 0.95 9.16 -4.25
N THR A 38 -0.18 9.62 -4.77
CA THR A 38 -0.74 10.96 -4.50
C THR A 38 -2.26 10.92 -4.42
N ASP A 39 -2.84 11.77 -3.60
CA ASP A 39 -4.29 11.98 -3.50
C ASP A 39 -4.89 12.77 -4.68
N ARG A 40 -4.03 13.38 -5.53
CA ARG A 40 -4.44 14.20 -6.70
C ARG A 40 -4.77 13.38 -7.94
N SER A 41 -4.59 12.07 -7.90
CA SER A 41 -4.90 11.13 -8.98
C SER A 41 -5.56 9.90 -8.35
N THR A 42 -6.78 9.60 -8.78
CA THR A 42 -7.59 8.57 -8.12
C THR A 42 -6.91 7.21 -8.07
N GLY A 43 -6.29 6.77 -9.17
CA GLY A 43 -5.57 5.49 -9.18
C GLY A 43 -4.34 5.52 -8.27
N ASP A 44 -3.56 6.60 -8.33
CA ASP A 44 -2.35 6.77 -7.53
C ASP A 44 -2.65 6.96 -6.02
N ALA A 45 -3.91 7.22 -5.65
CA ALA A 45 -4.31 7.33 -4.25
C ALA A 45 -4.31 5.96 -3.52
N PHE A 46 -4.17 4.85 -4.24
CA PHE A 46 -4.13 3.51 -3.64
C PHE A 46 -3.07 3.41 -2.53
N GLY A 47 -1.81 3.77 -2.80
CA GLY A 47 -0.73 3.74 -1.80
C GLY A 47 -1.05 4.59 -0.57
N PRO A 48 -1.32 5.91 -0.70
CA PRO A 48 -1.69 6.79 0.41
C PRO A 48 -2.93 6.34 1.20
N LEU A 49 -3.92 5.75 0.55
CA LEU A 49 -5.08 5.16 1.22
C LEU A 49 -4.67 3.96 2.08
N VAL A 50 -3.90 3.02 1.53
CA VAL A 50 -3.35 1.88 2.30
C VAL A 50 -2.55 2.41 3.50
N GLY A 51 -1.62 3.35 3.29
CA GLY A 51 -0.80 3.91 4.36
C GLY A 51 -1.62 4.55 5.48
N SER A 52 -2.66 5.31 5.12
CA SER A 52 -3.58 5.90 6.11
C SER A 52 -4.32 4.83 6.92
N ARG A 53 -4.74 3.73 6.29
CA ARG A 53 -5.38 2.60 6.98
C ARG A 53 -4.40 1.86 7.89
N LEU A 54 -3.16 1.65 7.44
CA LEU A 54 -2.12 1.00 8.26
C LEU A 54 -1.79 1.80 9.53
N LYS A 55 -1.76 3.14 9.45
CA LYS A 55 -1.67 3.98 10.67
C LYS A 55 -2.85 3.76 11.62
N GLN A 56 -4.07 3.63 11.11
CA GLN A 56 -5.27 3.34 11.94
C GLN A 56 -5.18 1.94 12.58
N TRP A 57 -4.57 0.97 11.90
CA TRP A 57 -4.26 -0.35 12.44
C TRP A 57 -3.12 -0.32 13.48
N GLY A 58 -2.38 0.79 13.59
CA GLY A 58 -1.36 0.97 14.60
C GLY A 58 0.05 0.58 14.18
N PHE A 59 0.30 0.37 12.90
CA PHE A 59 1.67 0.18 12.42
C PHE A 59 2.50 1.45 12.68
N PRO A 60 3.68 1.32 13.33
CA PRO A 60 4.44 2.48 13.78
C PRO A 60 5.17 3.21 12.66
N HIS A 61 5.61 2.49 11.64
CA HIS A 61 6.44 3.04 10.57
C HIS A 61 5.72 2.96 9.22
N VAL A 62 5.02 4.04 8.89
CA VAL A 62 4.30 4.18 7.61
C VAL A 62 4.68 5.51 6.98
N ILE A 63 5.30 5.44 5.81
CA ILE A 63 5.67 6.56 4.95
C ILE A 63 4.66 6.59 3.80
N GLY A 64 4.07 7.75 3.53
CA GLY A 64 3.04 7.91 2.49
C GLY A 64 1.63 7.62 2.99
N THR A 65 0.92 8.68 3.37
CA THR A 65 -0.49 8.66 3.78
C THR A 65 -1.26 9.72 2.99
N LEU A 66 -2.58 9.79 3.14
CA LEU A 66 -3.36 10.89 2.53
C LEU A 66 -2.98 12.26 3.08
N GLU A 67 -2.58 12.34 4.36
CA GLU A 67 -2.15 13.58 5.00
C GLU A 67 -0.74 14.01 4.54
N GLN A 68 0.13 13.03 4.34
CA GLN A 68 1.52 13.22 3.89
C GLN A 68 1.86 12.22 2.78
N PRO A 69 1.42 12.46 1.53
CA PRO A 69 1.65 11.54 0.44
C PRO A 69 3.14 11.41 0.08
N CYS A 70 3.57 10.20 -0.24
CA CYS A 70 4.86 9.92 -0.84
C CYS A 70 4.73 10.05 -2.37
N ASP A 71 4.52 11.29 -2.84
CA ASP A 71 4.34 11.60 -4.25
C ASP A 71 5.67 11.83 -4.97
N ALA A 72 5.60 12.13 -6.27
CA ALA A 72 6.77 12.34 -7.11
C ALA A 72 7.68 13.51 -6.66
N TYR A 73 7.22 14.40 -5.79
CA TYR A 73 7.99 15.52 -5.24
C TYR A 73 8.59 15.17 -3.87
N ALA A 74 7.84 14.47 -3.05
CA ALA A 74 8.27 14.05 -1.71
C ALA A 74 9.08 12.75 -1.71
N VAL A 75 9.03 11.99 -2.81
CA VAL A 75 9.58 10.63 -2.89
C VAL A 75 11.09 10.57 -2.64
N GLU A 76 11.87 11.56 -3.10
CA GLU A 76 13.33 11.55 -2.91
C GLU A 76 13.70 11.57 -1.43
N GLY A 77 13.15 12.51 -0.63
CA GLY A 77 13.35 12.55 0.82
C GLY A 77 12.79 11.33 1.54
N SER A 78 11.64 10.83 1.10
CA SER A 78 11.03 9.60 1.65
C SER A 78 11.88 8.36 1.36
N LEU A 79 12.53 8.30 0.20
CA LEU A 79 13.43 7.20 -0.14
C LEU A 79 14.74 7.25 0.67
N GLU A 80 15.28 8.43 0.92
CA GLU A 80 16.45 8.59 1.80
C GLU A 80 16.15 8.07 3.22
N GLU A 81 15.00 8.45 3.79
CA GLU A 81 14.54 7.91 5.07
C GLU A 81 14.35 6.40 5.02
N THR A 82 13.73 5.90 3.96
CA THR A 82 13.51 4.46 3.75
C THR A 82 14.83 3.69 3.73
N PHE A 83 15.81 4.15 2.95
CA PHE A 83 17.12 3.50 2.87
C PHE A 83 17.90 3.56 4.19
N ARG A 84 17.75 4.65 4.94
CA ARG A 84 18.31 4.75 6.29
C ARG A 84 17.70 3.69 7.20
N LEU A 85 16.36 3.59 7.25
CA LEU A 85 15.66 2.60 8.07
C LEU A 85 16.01 1.15 7.66
N GLN A 86 16.15 0.90 6.35
CA GLN A 86 16.58 -0.41 5.84
C GLN A 86 18.03 -0.73 6.26
N SER A 87 18.94 0.26 6.25
CA SER A 87 20.32 0.08 6.73
C SER A 87 20.40 -0.20 8.24
N GLU A 88 19.40 0.22 9.00
CA GLU A 88 19.22 -0.10 10.42
C GLU A 88 18.63 -1.52 10.65
N GLY A 89 18.47 -2.30 9.58
CA GLY A 89 17.97 -3.68 9.62
C GLY A 89 16.45 -3.78 9.73
N ARG A 90 15.70 -2.75 9.32
CA ARG A 90 14.23 -2.82 9.17
C ARG A 90 13.86 -3.44 7.84
N THR A 91 12.76 -4.15 7.81
CA THR A 91 12.20 -4.73 6.58
C THR A 91 11.25 -3.73 5.94
N VAL A 92 11.47 -3.43 4.68
CA VAL A 92 10.68 -2.46 3.91
C VAL A 92 9.71 -3.18 2.98
N ILE A 93 8.42 -2.82 3.08
CA ILE A 93 7.36 -3.28 2.17
C ILE A 93 6.86 -2.06 1.40
N ALA A 94 7.11 -2.05 0.09
CA ALA A 94 6.66 -0.98 -0.78
C ALA A 94 5.26 -1.29 -1.33
N VAL A 95 4.39 -0.26 -1.36
CA VAL A 95 3.01 -0.34 -1.85
C VAL A 95 2.82 0.75 -2.90
N ASP A 96 2.38 0.37 -4.10
CA ASP A 96 2.14 1.32 -5.20
C ASP A 96 0.96 0.87 -6.07
N ALA A 97 0.39 1.81 -6.82
CA ALA A 97 -0.61 1.54 -7.83
C ALA A 97 0.04 1.14 -9.16
N CYS A 98 -0.57 0.23 -9.89
CA CYS A 98 -0.13 -0.08 -11.23
C CYS A 98 -1.31 -0.29 -12.19
N LEU A 99 -1.00 -0.30 -13.47
CA LEU A 99 -1.90 -0.74 -14.53
C LEU A 99 -1.62 -2.21 -14.85
N GLY A 100 -2.64 -2.94 -15.24
CA GLY A 100 -2.51 -4.37 -15.54
C GLY A 100 -3.38 -4.83 -16.69
N LYS A 101 -3.54 -6.16 -16.82
CA LYS A 101 -4.48 -6.74 -17.78
C LYS A 101 -5.92 -6.51 -17.28
N PRO A 102 -6.92 -6.38 -18.17
CA PRO A 102 -8.33 -6.12 -17.77
C PRO A 102 -8.86 -7.09 -16.71
N GLN A 103 -8.52 -8.38 -16.82
CA GLN A 103 -8.96 -9.43 -15.89
C GLN A 103 -8.30 -9.35 -14.51
N SER A 104 -7.20 -8.59 -14.38
CA SER A 104 -6.47 -8.40 -13.11
C SER A 104 -6.86 -7.11 -12.39
N VAL A 105 -7.67 -6.24 -13.01
CA VAL A 105 -8.11 -4.99 -12.39
C VAL A 105 -8.92 -5.29 -11.12
N GLY A 106 -8.55 -4.62 -10.03
CA GLY A 106 -9.18 -4.85 -8.72
C GLY A 106 -8.46 -5.89 -7.85
N SER A 107 -7.32 -6.42 -8.30
CA SER A 107 -6.47 -7.32 -7.52
C SER A 107 -5.13 -6.68 -7.15
N CYS A 108 -4.42 -7.31 -6.21
CA CYS A 108 -3.06 -6.95 -5.85
C CYS A 108 -2.09 -8.08 -6.23
N ALA A 109 -0.95 -7.70 -6.80
CA ALA A 109 0.19 -8.58 -6.98
C ALA A 109 1.23 -8.29 -5.90
N ALA A 110 1.77 -9.34 -5.27
CA ALA A 110 2.81 -9.21 -4.27
C ALA A 110 4.01 -10.09 -4.62
N SER A 111 5.21 -9.61 -4.35
CA SER A 111 6.45 -10.33 -4.64
C SER A 111 7.57 -9.97 -3.66
N GLU A 112 8.55 -10.86 -3.55
CA GLU A 112 9.84 -10.54 -2.95
C GLU A 112 10.62 -9.62 -3.89
N GLY A 113 11.39 -8.73 -3.29
CA GLY A 113 12.18 -7.74 -4.01
C GLY A 113 11.49 -6.38 -4.16
N PRO A 114 12.27 -5.39 -4.63
CA PRO A 114 11.83 -4.02 -4.73
C PRO A 114 10.86 -3.80 -5.90
N LEU A 115 9.99 -2.81 -5.75
CA LEU A 115 9.26 -2.24 -6.89
C LEU A 115 10.01 -1.05 -7.49
N GLN A 116 9.71 -0.74 -8.75
CA GLN A 116 10.23 0.42 -9.47
C GLN A 116 9.17 1.53 -9.45
N PRO A 117 9.30 2.55 -8.58
CA PRO A 117 8.32 3.62 -8.52
C PRO A 117 8.33 4.49 -9.79
N GLY A 118 7.22 5.17 -10.05
CA GLY A 118 7.16 6.22 -11.06
C GLY A 118 7.08 5.75 -12.51
N ALA A 119 6.86 4.46 -12.77
CA ALA A 119 6.76 3.91 -14.13
C ALA A 119 5.66 4.62 -14.97
N ALA A 120 4.56 5.02 -14.35
CA ALA A 120 3.46 5.74 -15.01
C ALA A 120 3.79 7.21 -15.32
N THR A 121 4.71 7.83 -14.57
CA THR A 121 5.14 9.23 -14.74
C THR A 121 6.39 9.38 -15.60
N GLY A 122 7.01 8.28 -16.02
CA GLY A 122 8.27 8.27 -16.78
C GLY A 122 9.51 8.67 -15.98
N ARG A 123 9.40 8.86 -14.66
CA ARG A 123 10.54 9.13 -13.78
C ARG A 123 11.27 7.83 -13.47
N LYS A 124 12.58 7.85 -13.50
CA LYS A 124 13.44 6.75 -13.05
C LYS A 124 13.83 7.02 -11.60
N LEU A 125 13.06 6.49 -10.67
CA LEU A 125 13.39 6.49 -9.25
C LEU A 125 14.14 5.21 -8.89
N PRO A 126 14.96 5.18 -7.84
CA PRO A 126 15.60 3.94 -7.41
C PRO A 126 14.54 2.91 -6.98
N PRO A 127 14.83 1.61 -7.19
CA PRO A 127 13.95 0.55 -6.69
C PRO A 127 13.87 0.59 -5.16
N VAL A 128 12.69 0.30 -4.59
CA VAL A 128 12.44 0.39 -3.15
C VAL A 128 11.72 -0.86 -2.61
N GLY A 129 12.13 -1.29 -1.42
CA GLY A 129 11.52 -2.39 -0.66
C GLY A 129 12.29 -3.70 -0.73
N ASP A 130 12.15 -4.49 0.33
CA ASP A 130 12.54 -5.90 0.36
C ASP A 130 11.40 -6.77 -0.20
N TYR A 131 10.18 -6.24 -0.08
CA TYR A 131 8.94 -6.79 -0.60
C TYR A 131 8.12 -5.70 -1.27
N SER A 132 7.25 -6.09 -2.19
CA SER A 132 6.41 -5.16 -2.94
C SER A 132 4.97 -5.64 -3.07
N ILE A 133 4.03 -4.70 -3.01
CA ILE A 133 2.60 -4.89 -3.25
C ILE A 133 2.18 -3.89 -4.33
N ALA A 134 1.72 -4.38 -5.47
CA ALA A 134 1.24 -3.56 -6.58
C ALA A 134 -0.28 -3.72 -6.72
N GLY A 135 -1.03 -2.66 -6.47
CA GLY A 135 -2.48 -2.60 -6.67
C GLY A 135 -2.81 -2.36 -8.15
N ILE A 136 -3.46 -3.30 -8.81
CA ILE A 136 -3.84 -3.19 -10.22
C ILE A 136 -5.16 -2.42 -10.30
N VAL A 137 -5.06 -1.10 -10.39
CA VAL A 137 -6.20 -0.18 -10.24
C VAL A 137 -6.94 0.08 -11.56
N ASN A 138 -6.29 -0.11 -12.71
CA ASN A 138 -6.90 0.02 -14.02
C ASN A 138 -6.15 -0.83 -15.06
N GLU A 139 -6.71 -0.95 -16.25
CA GLU A 139 -6.11 -1.68 -17.36
C GLU A 139 -5.00 -0.88 -18.06
N TYR A 140 -4.07 -1.58 -18.70
CA TYR A 140 -3.11 -0.97 -19.60
C TYR A 140 -3.81 -0.16 -20.68
N GLY A 141 -3.28 1.04 -20.97
CA GLY A 141 -3.63 1.85 -22.13
C GLY A 141 -2.49 1.93 -23.13
N VAL A 142 -2.69 2.68 -24.21
CA VAL A 142 -1.57 3.11 -25.05
C VAL A 142 -0.60 3.89 -24.14
N LYS A 143 0.71 3.64 -24.23
CA LYS A 143 1.74 4.20 -23.32
C LYS A 143 1.59 5.70 -23.05
N SER A 144 1.20 6.49 -24.05
CA SER A 144 0.94 7.94 -23.94
C SER A 144 -0.30 8.30 -23.10
N LYS A 145 -1.13 7.32 -22.71
CA LYS A 145 -2.38 7.52 -21.96
C LYS A 145 -2.36 6.89 -20.57
N SER A 146 -1.25 6.32 -20.14
CA SER A 146 -1.15 5.65 -18.82
C SER A 146 -1.49 6.58 -17.66
N TYR A 147 -1.04 7.81 -17.71
CA TYR A 147 -1.36 8.84 -16.73
C TYR A 147 -2.88 9.14 -16.66
N TRP A 148 -3.56 9.26 -17.82
CA TRP A 148 -5.02 9.46 -17.86
C TRP A 148 -5.79 8.27 -17.29
N LYS A 149 -5.30 7.07 -17.51
CA LYS A 149 -5.92 5.86 -16.94
C LYS A 149 -5.91 5.88 -15.42
N LEU A 150 -4.81 6.29 -14.79
CA LEU A 150 -4.74 6.45 -13.34
C LEU A 150 -5.70 7.54 -12.84
N GLN A 151 -5.74 8.70 -13.49
CA GLN A 151 -6.63 9.79 -13.10
C GLN A 151 -8.12 9.45 -13.21
N THR A 152 -8.50 8.62 -14.18
CA THR A 152 -9.90 8.26 -14.47
C THR A 152 -10.31 6.93 -13.84
N THR A 153 -9.52 6.40 -12.91
CA THR A 153 -9.85 5.17 -12.17
C THR A 153 -11.03 5.40 -11.22
N SER A 154 -11.85 4.39 -11.02
CA SER A 154 -12.98 4.45 -10.08
C SER A 154 -12.49 4.63 -8.64
N LEU A 155 -12.89 5.72 -7.98
CA LEU A 155 -12.56 5.97 -6.58
C LEU A 155 -13.08 4.84 -5.67
N HIS A 156 -14.31 4.36 -5.92
CA HIS A 156 -14.88 3.25 -5.16
C HIS A 156 -14.01 1.99 -5.24
N LEU A 157 -13.50 1.67 -6.44
CA LEU A 157 -12.60 0.52 -6.63
C LEU A 157 -11.32 0.70 -5.80
N VAL A 158 -10.68 1.86 -5.92
CA VAL A 158 -9.39 2.12 -5.24
C VAL A 158 -9.55 2.09 -3.72
N MET A 159 -10.62 2.70 -3.18
CA MET A 159 -10.91 2.68 -1.75
C MET A 159 -11.12 1.26 -1.25
N ARG A 160 -11.96 0.46 -1.94
CA ARG A 160 -12.20 -0.93 -1.58
C ARG A 160 -10.92 -1.75 -1.60
N MET A 161 -10.10 -1.62 -2.65
CA MET A 161 -8.81 -2.31 -2.75
C MET A 161 -7.86 -1.92 -1.62
N ALA A 162 -7.81 -0.64 -1.26
CA ALA A 162 -6.96 -0.15 -0.19
C ALA A 162 -7.42 -0.68 1.18
N ASP A 163 -8.72 -0.70 1.44
CA ASP A 163 -9.29 -1.25 2.67
C ASP A 163 -8.97 -2.75 2.79
N GLU A 164 -9.25 -3.54 1.73
CA GLU A 164 -8.96 -4.98 1.67
C GLU A 164 -7.46 -5.27 1.86
N THR A 165 -6.58 -4.50 1.21
CA THR A 165 -5.13 -4.67 1.32
C THR A 165 -4.64 -4.38 2.74
N ALA A 166 -5.09 -3.29 3.34
CA ALA A 166 -4.70 -2.94 4.71
C ALA A 166 -5.23 -3.94 5.74
N ASP A 167 -6.44 -4.46 5.55
CA ASP A 167 -7.03 -5.47 6.42
C ASP A 167 -6.25 -6.81 6.31
N GLU A 168 -5.81 -7.20 5.11
CA GLU A 168 -4.98 -8.40 4.93
C GLU A 168 -3.59 -8.25 5.56
N ILE A 169 -2.97 -7.07 5.43
CA ILE A 169 -1.70 -6.75 6.09
C ILE A 169 -1.89 -6.82 7.62
N ALA A 170 -2.89 -6.13 8.16
CA ALA A 170 -3.15 -6.12 9.59
C ALA A 170 -3.42 -7.52 10.16
N ALA A 171 -4.15 -8.34 9.43
CA ALA A 171 -4.42 -9.72 9.83
C ALA A 171 -3.16 -10.60 9.83
N ALA A 172 -2.21 -10.41 8.88
CA ALA A 172 -0.97 -11.17 8.83
C ALA A 172 -0.08 -10.92 10.07
N TRP A 173 -0.02 -9.69 10.55
CA TRP A 173 0.70 -9.33 11.79
C TRP A 173 -0.18 -9.36 13.05
N LYS A 174 -1.45 -9.82 12.95
CA LYS A 174 -2.41 -9.90 14.07
C LYS A 174 -2.60 -8.56 14.79
N MET A 175 -2.61 -7.47 14.01
CA MET A 175 -2.80 -6.12 14.54
C MET A 175 -4.25 -5.91 14.99
N GLU A 176 -4.44 -5.17 16.08
CA GLU A 176 -5.75 -4.72 16.53
C GLU A 176 -5.96 -3.24 16.14
N LYS A 177 -7.17 -2.93 15.66
CA LYS A 177 -7.51 -1.55 15.27
C LYS A 177 -7.41 -0.62 16.49
N ARG A 178 -6.58 0.39 16.43
CA ARG A 178 -6.56 1.44 17.46
C ARG A 178 -7.90 2.15 17.47
N ARG A 179 -8.54 2.19 18.63
CA ARG A 179 -9.73 3.03 18.81
C ARG A 179 -9.31 4.49 18.60
N PRO A 180 -10.06 5.30 17.82
CA PRO A 180 -9.76 6.71 17.72
C PRO A 180 -9.72 7.30 19.12
N GLN A 181 -8.60 7.94 19.47
CA GLN A 181 -8.56 8.77 20.68
C GLN A 181 -9.55 9.89 20.44
N THR A 182 -10.68 9.87 21.13
CA THR A 182 -11.57 11.02 21.25
C THR A 182 -10.80 12.09 22.00
N ASN A 183 -10.16 13.01 21.29
CA ASN A 183 -9.73 14.27 21.87
C ASN A 183 -11.01 14.93 22.41
N LYS A 184 -11.20 14.84 23.72
CA LYS A 184 -12.05 15.75 24.46
C LYS A 184 -11.28 17.07 24.57
N GLU A 185 -11.15 17.80 23.48
CA GLU A 185 -10.97 19.23 23.55
C GLU A 185 -12.36 19.81 23.81
N GLU A 186 -12.54 20.22 25.04
CA GLU A 186 -13.69 20.99 25.52
C GLU A 186 -13.84 22.21 24.61
N CYS A 187 -14.93 22.22 23.86
CA CYS A 187 -15.40 23.40 23.17
C CYS A 187 -15.96 24.34 24.30
N CYS A 188 -15.07 25.14 24.91
CA CYS A 188 -15.50 26.32 25.68
C CYS A 188 -15.82 27.43 24.67
N ILE A 189 -17.12 27.67 24.46
CA ILE A 189 -17.66 28.91 23.90
C ILE A 189 -18.02 29.80 25.10
#